data_c7f3fd457fd808a7c86889752c9f9987
#
_entry.id   c7f3fd457fd808a7c86889752c9f9987
#
_cell.length_a   1.000
_cell.length_b   1.000
_cell.length_c   1.000
_cell.angle_alpha   90.00
_cell.angle_beta   90.00
_cell.angle_gamma   90.00
#
_symmetry.space_group_name_H-M   'P 1'
#
loop_
_entity.id
_entity.type
_entity.pdbx_description
1 polymer ?
#
loop_
_entity_poly.entity_id
_entity_poly.type
_entity_poly.pdbx_seq_one_letter_code
_entity_poly.pdbx_strand_id
1 'polypeptide(L)'
;GRGKRSIEDHFDKAYELEAELAARGKNALLEIVREVTPKGVNCVYIRQAEPLGLGHAVLCARSVVGDEPFAVLLADDLMQAGADGVGILAQMVAQYAKHHSSVLAVQQVDRSETGSYGIVSGTPWGERTDRVTGIVEKPKPEVAPSTLAVVGRYVLSPLVFEHLANIRPGAGGEIQLTDGLARLIEDEPVLAYRFEGSRYDCGSKIGYLQATVELALRHPEVATDFAAFLSRRGL
;
A
#
# COMPACT_ATOMS: atom_id res chain seq x y z
N GLY A 1 -12.99 -4.09 -8.70
CA GLY A 1 -13.26 -4.68 -10.00
C GLY A 1 -14.25 -5.86 -9.92
N ARG A 2 -14.57 -6.46 -11.05
CA ARG A 2 -15.48 -7.63 -11.11
C ARG A 2 -14.89 -8.82 -10.33
N GLY A 3 -15.70 -9.51 -9.51
CA GLY A 3 -15.26 -10.70 -8.76
C GLY A 3 -14.51 -10.41 -7.45
N LYS A 4 -14.58 -9.21 -6.92
CA LYS A 4 -13.91 -8.82 -5.65
C LYS A 4 -14.86 -8.78 -4.43
N ARG A 5 -16.01 -9.44 -4.49
CA ARG A 5 -17.01 -9.46 -3.42
C ARG A 5 -16.48 -10.00 -2.09
N SER A 6 -15.55 -10.95 -2.13
CA SER A 6 -14.95 -11.48 -0.90
C SER A 6 -14.24 -10.45 -0.04
N ILE A 7 -13.79 -9.33 -0.64
CA ILE A 7 -13.23 -8.20 0.10
C ILE A 7 -14.35 -7.39 0.76
N GLU A 8 -15.44 -7.15 0.01
CA GLU A 8 -16.62 -6.48 0.52
C GLU A 8 -17.22 -7.29 1.68
N ASP A 9 -17.47 -8.59 1.47
CA ASP A 9 -18.01 -9.52 2.46
C ASP A 9 -17.14 -9.60 3.74
N HIS A 10 -15.81 -9.47 3.61
CA HIS A 10 -14.88 -9.51 4.75
C HIS A 10 -15.05 -8.33 5.71
N PHE A 11 -15.36 -7.14 5.19
CA PHE A 11 -15.55 -5.93 5.99
C PHE A 11 -17.01 -5.68 6.36
N ASP A 12 -17.94 -6.45 5.81
CA ASP A 12 -19.35 -6.37 6.16
C ASP A 12 -19.64 -7.07 7.49
N LYS A 13 -20.74 -6.70 8.11
CA LYS A 13 -21.16 -7.31 9.36
C LYS A 13 -21.60 -8.77 9.16
N ALA A 14 -20.85 -9.70 9.75
CA ALA A 14 -21.16 -11.12 9.73
C ALA A 14 -22.21 -11.50 10.79
N TYR A 15 -23.46 -11.00 10.65
CA TYR A 15 -24.52 -11.10 11.67
C TYR A 15 -24.78 -12.53 12.15
N GLU A 16 -24.84 -13.52 11.25
CA GLU A 16 -25.11 -14.92 11.59
C GLU A 16 -23.96 -15.52 12.41
N LEU A 17 -22.71 -15.26 12.00
CA LEU A 17 -21.51 -15.70 12.72
C LEU A 17 -21.42 -15.04 14.11
N GLU A 18 -21.67 -13.75 14.20
CA GLU A 18 -21.66 -13.03 15.47
C GLU A 18 -22.73 -13.58 16.43
N ALA A 19 -23.95 -13.83 15.94
CA ALA A 19 -25.05 -14.39 16.74
C ALA A 19 -24.70 -15.79 17.25
N GLU A 20 -24.11 -16.63 16.43
CA GLU A 20 -23.72 -18.01 16.79
C GLU A 20 -22.58 -18.00 17.83
N LEU A 21 -21.57 -17.15 17.65
CA LEU A 21 -20.46 -17.00 18.60
C LEU A 21 -20.96 -16.49 19.96
N ALA A 22 -21.89 -15.51 19.97
CA ALA A 22 -22.52 -15.00 21.18
C ALA A 22 -23.33 -16.09 21.88
N ALA A 23 -24.17 -16.83 21.16
CA ALA A 23 -24.99 -17.91 21.71
C ALA A 23 -24.15 -19.03 22.35
N ARG A 24 -22.95 -19.28 21.82
CA ARG A 24 -22.00 -20.28 22.36
C ARG A 24 -21.03 -19.72 23.41
N GLY A 25 -21.16 -18.46 23.79
CA GLY A 25 -20.28 -17.81 24.77
C GLY A 25 -18.81 -17.66 24.30
N LYS A 26 -18.54 -17.71 22.99
CA LYS A 26 -17.19 -17.59 22.39
C LYS A 26 -16.80 -16.12 22.23
N ASN A 27 -16.75 -15.40 23.37
CA ASN A 27 -16.60 -13.94 23.37
C ASN A 27 -15.28 -13.47 22.72
N ALA A 28 -14.16 -14.15 22.94
CA ALA A 28 -12.88 -13.78 22.32
C ALA A 28 -12.93 -13.83 20.78
N LEU A 29 -13.52 -14.88 20.21
CA LEU A 29 -13.69 -14.98 18.76
C LEU A 29 -14.69 -13.94 18.24
N LEU A 30 -15.75 -13.65 19.02
CA LEU A 30 -16.72 -12.62 18.67
C LEU A 30 -16.08 -11.23 18.60
N GLU A 31 -15.17 -10.91 19.51
CA GLU A 31 -14.41 -9.66 19.47
C GLU A 31 -13.52 -9.58 18.22
N ILE A 32 -12.80 -10.64 17.88
CA ILE A 32 -11.97 -10.70 16.65
C ILE A 32 -12.83 -10.41 15.40
N VAL A 33 -14.00 -11.03 15.30
CA VAL A 33 -14.90 -10.81 14.15
C VAL A 33 -15.40 -9.37 14.09
N ARG A 34 -15.71 -8.78 15.23
CA ARG A 34 -16.21 -7.38 15.32
C ARG A 34 -15.13 -6.33 15.08
N GLU A 35 -13.88 -6.65 15.35
CA GLU A 35 -12.74 -5.76 15.20
C GLU A 35 -12.15 -5.75 13.80
N VAL A 36 -12.65 -6.58 12.87
CA VAL A 36 -12.25 -6.53 11.45
C VAL A 36 -12.44 -5.12 10.88
N THR A 37 -13.56 -4.47 11.23
CA THR A 37 -13.76 -3.05 10.95
C THR A 37 -13.72 -2.27 12.27
N PRO A 38 -12.64 -1.50 12.55
CA PRO A 38 -12.52 -0.74 13.79
C PRO A 38 -13.68 0.25 13.99
N LYS A 39 -14.01 0.55 15.24
CA LYS A 39 -15.08 1.52 15.58
C LYS A 39 -14.74 2.90 14.97
N GLY A 40 -15.72 3.49 14.30
CA GLY A 40 -15.57 4.81 13.64
C GLY A 40 -14.98 4.75 12.24
N VAL A 41 -14.65 3.56 11.73
CA VAL A 41 -14.27 3.35 10.33
C VAL A 41 -15.50 2.93 9.52
N ASN A 42 -15.71 3.58 8.38
CA ASN A 42 -16.74 3.24 7.41
C ASN A 42 -16.09 2.74 6.13
N CYS A 43 -16.56 1.60 5.62
CA CYS A 43 -16.12 1.07 4.34
C CYS A 43 -17.06 1.55 3.23
N VAL A 44 -16.49 2.13 2.17
CA VAL A 44 -17.21 2.53 0.95
C VAL A 44 -16.60 1.79 -0.23
N TYR A 45 -17.41 1.11 -0.99
CA TYR A 45 -16.96 0.30 -2.13
C TYR A 45 -17.24 1.05 -3.44
N ILE A 46 -16.15 1.41 -4.13
CA ILE A 46 -16.20 2.12 -5.40
C ILE A 46 -15.78 1.17 -6.50
N ARG A 47 -16.64 1.01 -7.50
CA ARG A 47 -16.35 0.14 -8.64
C ARG A 47 -15.63 0.89 -9.74
N GLN A 48 -14.41 0.44 -10.04
CA GLN A 48 -13.76 0.77 -11.30
C GLN A 48 -14.42 -0.07 -12.40
N ALA A 49 -15.17 0.54 -13.29
CA ALA A 49 -15.96 -0.16 -14.32
C ALA A 49 -15.06 -0.82 -15.37
N GLU A 50 -14.00 -0.13 -15.78
CA GLU A 50 -13.02 -0.58 -16.76
C GLU A 50 -11.62 -0.63 -16.15
N PRO A 51 -10.80 -1.64 -16.46
CA PRO A 51 -9.46 -1.81 -15.88
C PRO A 51 -8.45 -0.87 -16.56
N LEU A 52 -8.60 0.43 -16.35
CA LEU A 52 -7.79 1.49 -16.96
C LEU A 52 -6.55 1.87 -16.13
N GLY A 53 -6.05 0.99 -15.31
CA GLY A 53 -4.82 1.19 -14.52
C GLY A 53 -5.04 1.76 -13.12
N LEU A 54 -3.94 1.88 -12.36
CA LEU A 54 -3.96 2.30 -10.95
C LEU A 54 -4.36 3.76 -10.79
N GLY A 55 -3.87 4.65 -11.64
CA GLY A 55 -4.25 6.07 -11.58
C GLY A 55 -5.75 6.27 -11.78
N HIS A 56 -6.37 5.53 -12.70
CA HIS A 56 -7.82 5.56 -12.88
C HIS A 56 -8.55 4.98 -11.65
N ALA A 57 -8.03 3.93 -11.02
CA ALA A 57 -8.64 3.39 -9.80
C ALA A 57 -8.63 4.43 -8.66
N VAL A 58 -7.53 5.15 -8.50
CA VAL A 58 -7.42 6.27 -7.55
C VAL A 58 -8.40 7.39 -7.93
N LEU A 59 -8.47 7.77 -9.19
CA LEU A 59 -9.39 8.81 -9.68
C LEU A 59 -10.85 8.47 -9.39
N CYS A 60 -11.26 7.21 -9.45
CA CYS A 60 -12.61 6.76 -9.09
C CYS A 60 -13.00 7.11 -7.66
N ALA A 61 -12.03 7.27 -6.75
CA ALA A 61 -12.28 7.63 -5.35
C ALA A 61 -12.55 9.12 -5.12
N ARG A 62 -12.29 9.99 -6.11
CA ARG A 62 -12.39 11.46 -5.98
C ARG A 62 -13.70 11.93 -5.36
N SER A 63 -14.83 11.37 -5.78
CA SER A 63 -16.16 11.78 -5.30
C SER A 63 -16.41 11.47 -3.82
N VAL A 64 -15.64 10.58 -3.21
CA VAL A 64 -15.75 10.20 -1.80
C VAL A 64 -14.68 10.91 -0.98
N VAL A 65 -13.47 11.02 -1.51
CA VAL A 65 -12.35 11.69 -0.85
C VAL A 65 -12.54 13.22 -0.81
N GLY A 66 -13.09 13.79 -1.89
CA GLY A 66 -13.22 15.25 -2.00
C GLY A 66 -11.87 15.95 -2.11
N ASP A 67 -11.76 17.07 -1.39
CA ASP A 67 -10.57 17.93 -1.41
C ASP A 67 -9.66 17.70 -0.19
N GLU A 68 -9.74 16.54 0.44
CA GLU A 68 -8.93 16.17 1.60
C GLU A 68 -7.68 15.37 1.20
N PRO A 69 -6.58 15.48 1.95
CA PRO A 69 -5.45 14.57 1.81
C PRO A 69 -5.88 13.14 2.14
N PHE A 70 -5.34 12.18 1.40
CA PHE A 70 -5.74 10.78 1.55
C PHE A 70 -4.57 9.82 1.40
N ALA A 71 -4.75 8.62 1.92
CA ALA A 71 -3.79 7.53 1.75
C ALA A 71 -4.24 6.55 0.66
N VAL A 72 -3.29 6.07 -0.13
CA VAL A 72 -3.46 4.94 -1.04
C VAL A 72 -2.66 3.76 -0.52
N LEU A 73 -3.34 2.62 -0.36
CA LEU A 73 -2.74 1.37 0.09
C LEU A 73 -3.01 0.29 -0.96
N LEU A 74 -1.96 -0.25 -1.56
CA LEU A 74 -2.09 -1.39 -2.45
C LEU A 74 -2.25 -2.67 -1.62
N ALA A 75 -3.25 -3.47 -1.96
CA ALA A 75 -3.66 -4.63 -1.16
C ALA A 75 -2.65 -5.79 -1.20
N ASP A 76 -1.80 -5.84 -2.21
CA ASP A 76 -0.75 -6.83 -2.41
C ASP A 76 0.60 -6.43 -1.79
N ASP A 77 0.75 -5.20 -1.31
CA ASP A 77 1.92 -4.75 -0.55
C ASP A 77 1.65 -4.89 0.96
N LEU A 78 2.06 -6.01 1.54
CA LEU A 78 1.99 -6.24 2.96
C LEU A 78 3.16 -5.54 3.66
N MET A 79 2.85 -4.63 4.58
CA MET A 79 3.85 -3.85 5.29
C MET A 79 3.74 -4.04 6.80
N GLN A 80 4.88 -4.30 7.44
CA GLN A 80 4.99 -4.53 8.87
C GLN A 80 5.87 -3.46 9.51
N ALA A 81 5.45 -2.96 10.69
CA ALA A 81 6.21 -2.00 11.47
C ALA A 81 7.63 -2.49 11.77
N GLY A 82 8.56 -1.55 11.94
CA GLY A 82 9.90 -1.79 12.43
C GLY A 82 9.94 -2.11 13.93
N ALA A 83 11.13 -2.10 14.50
CA ALA A 83 11.36 -2.42 15.91
C ALA A 83 10.70 -1.47 16.91
N ASP A 84 10.44 -0.22 16.48
CA ASP A 84 9.73 0.81 17.28
C ASP A 84 8.22 0.58 17.36
N GLY A 85 7.69 -0.35 16.57
CA GLY A 85 6.27 -0.66 16.52
C GLY A 85 5.41 0.37 15.78
N VAL A 86 5.98 1.45 15.23
CA VAL A 86 5.23 2.48 14.50
C VAL A 86 4.89 1.98 13.10
N GLY A 87 3.61 1.87 12.78
CA GLY A 87 3.14 1.44 11.46
C GLY A 87 3.63 2.36 10.34
N ILE A 88 3.96 1.80 9.17
CA ILE A 88 4.54 2.53 8.05
C ILE A 88 3.64 3.69 7.60
N LEU A 89 2.32 3.47 7.53
CA LEU A 89 1.40 4.56 7.20
C LEU A 89 1.43 5.68 8.24
N ALA A 90 1.54 5.35 9.53
CA ALA A 90 1.65 6.36 10.59
C ALA A 90 2.93 7.18 10.47
N GLN A 91 4.06 6.55 10.12
CA GLN A 91 5.31 7.23 9.79
C GLN A 91 5.12 8.24 8.65
N MET A 92 4.45 7.81 7.56
CA MET A 92 4.19 8.67 6.39
C MET A 92 3.23 9.82 6.71
N VAL A 93 2.18 9.57 7.48
CA VAL A 93 1.24 10.62 7.93
C VAL A 93 1.96 11.65 8.78
N ALA A 94 2.90 11.23 9.63
CA ALA A 94 3.74 12.16 10.39
C ALA A 94 4.61 13.04 9.49
N GLN A 95 5.16 12.50 8.40
CA GLN A 95 5.88 13.29 7.39
C GLN A 95 4.95 14.28 6.67
N TYR A 96 3.77 13.82 6.28
CA TYR A 96 2.76 14.69 5.67
C TYR A 96 2.36 15.83 6.61
N ALA A 97 2.05 15.54 7.86
CA ALA A 97 1.65 16.54 8.85
C ALA A 97 2.76 17.58 9.11
N LYS A 98 4.03 17.16 9.05
CA LYS A 98 5.19 18.03 9.25
C LYS A 98 5.48 18.93 8.06
N HIS A 99 5.32 18.41 6.84
CA HIS A 99 5.79 19.08 5.62
C HIS A 99 4.66 19.61 4.74
N HIS A 100 3.41 19.19 5.00
CA HIS A 100 2.23 19.50 4.17
C HIS A 100 2.47 19.19 2.67
N SER A 101 3.11 18.06 2.42
CA SER A 101 3.54 17.63 1.09
C SER A 101 3.19 16.18 0.88
N SER A 102 2.83 15.81 -0.34
CA SER A 102 2.58 14.40 -0.70
C SER A 102 3.79 13.53 -0.38
N VAL A 103 3.57 12.32 0.16
CA VAL A 103 4.61 11.38 0.61
C VAL A 103 4.45 10.05 -0.10
N LEU A 104 5.52 9.59 -0.74
CA LEU A 104 5.62 8.28 -1.37
C LEU A 104 6.48 7.38 -0.49
N ALA A 105 6.01 6.18 -0.14
CA ALA A 105 6.87 5.18 0.46
C ALA A 105 7.85 4.66 -0.59
N VAL A 106 9.12 4.62 -0.25
CA VAL A 106 10.16 4.14 -1.16
C VAL A 106 11.08 3.13 -0.49
N GLN A 107 11.61 2.24 -1.31
CA GLN A 107 12.56 1.21 -0.91
C GLN A 107 13.70 1.12 -1.92
N GLN A 108 14.91 0.86 -1.44
CA GLN A 108 16.03 0.54 -2.30
C GLN A 108 15.83 -0.87 -2.87
N VAL A 109 15.94 -1.01 -4.19
CA VAL A 109 15.85 -2.30 -4.90
C VAL A 109 17.10 -2.55 -5.72
N ASP A 110 17.31 -3.80 -6.12
CA ASP A 110 18.36 -4.10 -7.08
C ASP A 110 18.07 -3.44 -8.43
N ARG A 111 19.13 -3.02 -9.13
CA ARG A 111 18.97 -2.35 -10.44
C ARG A 111 18.22 -3.21 -11.45
N SER A 112 18.39 -4.53 -11.39
CA SER A 112 17.67 -5.48 -12.24
C SER A 112 16.14 -5.50 -12.03
N GLU A 113 15.67 -5.03 -10.87
CA GLU A 113 14.26 -5.02 -10.49
C GLU A 113 13.53 -3.71 -10.85
N THR A 114 14.27 -2.68 -11.29
CA THR A 114 13.69 -1.35 -11.59
C THR A 114 12.55 -1.39 -12.61
N GLY A 115 12.56 -2.36 -13.51
CA GLY A 115 11.49 -2.60 -14.48
C GLY A 115 10.15 -3.05 -13.89
N SER A 116 10.08 -3.27 -12.57
CA SER A 116 8.84 -3.67 -11.90
C SER A 116 8.17 -2.51 -11.14
N TYR A 117 8.85 -1.37 -10.97
CA TYR A 117 8.43 -0.27 -10.09
C TYR A 117 8.46 1.10 -10.78
N GLY A 118 7.71 2.04 -10.24
CA GLY A 118 8.00 3.45 -10.46
C GLY A 118 9.30 3.82 -9.74
N ILE A 119 10.26 4.38 -10.45
CA ILE A 119 11.57 4.75 -9.90
C ILE A 119 11.67 6.26 -9.77
N VAL A 120 12.01 6.73 -8.58
CA VAL A 120 12.15 8.16 -8.30
C VAL A 120 13.60 8.61 -8.36
N SER A 121 13.81 9.83 -8.83
CA SER A 121 15.00 10.63 -8.56
C SER A 121 14.65 11.73 -7.56
N GLY A 122 15.59 12.13 -6.73
CA GLY A 122 15.36 13.13 -5.72
C GLY A 122 16.64 13.73 -5.16
N THR A 123 16.48 14.76 -4.36
CA THR A 123 17.55 15.41 -3.61
C THR A 123 17.30 15.27 -2.11
N PRO A 124 18.33 15.09 -1.28
CA PRO A 124 18.17 14.99 0.16
C PRO A 124 17.35 16.17 0.72
N TRP A 125 16.34 15.86 1.53
CA TRP A 125 15.46 16.84 2.16
C TRP A 125 15.51 16.81 3.69
N GLY A 126 15.63 15.63 4.25
CA GLY A 126 15.66 15.41 5.68
C GLY A 126 16.09 13.99 6.01
N GLU A 127 15.95 13.63 7.26
CA GLU A 127 16.24 12.26 7.67
C GLU A 127 15.29 11.30 6.93
N ARG A 128 15.87 10.30 6.23
CA ARG A 128 15.14 9.28 5.44
C ARG A 128 14.23 9.85 4.35
N THR A 129 14.33 11.15 4.05
CA THR A 129 13.42 11.84 3.15
C THR A 129 14.18 12.53 2.05
N ASP A 130 13.78 12.30 0.80
CA ASP A 130 14.26 13.05 -0.36
C ASP A 130 13.10 13.84 -0.97
N ARG A 131 13.37 15.03 -1.47
CA ARG A 131 12.45 15.75 -2.35
C ARG A 131 12.53 15.12 -3.73
N VAL A 132 11.40 14.62 -4.23
CA VAL A 132 11.32 14.00 -5.54
C VAL A 132 11.50 15.06 -6.63
N THR A 133 12.39 14.80 -7.58
CA THR A 133 12.65 15.64 -8.74
C THR A 133 12.19 15.03 -10.05
N GLY A 134 11.82 13.74 -10.02
CA GLY A 134 11.29 13.02 -11.16
C GLY A 134 10.89 11.62 -10.78
N ILE A 135 10.00 11.03 -11.57
CA ILE A 135 9.54 9.65 -11.43
C ILE A 135 9.35 9.03 -12.81
N VAL A 136 9.76 7.79 -12.99
CA VAL A 136 9.66 7.05 -14.25
C VAL A 136 9.03 5.69 -13.98
N GLU A 137 7.96 5.36 -14.69
CA GLU A 137 7.29 4.06 -14.57
C GLU A 137 8.10 2.96 -15.26
N LYS A 138 8.45 1.93 -14.51
CA LYS A 138 9.07 0.68 -14.97
C LYS A 138 10.24 0.89 -15.95
N PRO A 139 11.23 1.72 -15.62
CA PRO A 139 12.34 1.96 -16.52
C PRO A 139 13.20 0.70 -16.67
N LYS A 140 13.76 0.49 -17.86
CA LYS A 140 14.77 -0.55 -18.03
C LYS A 140 15.97 -0.28 -17.12
N PRO A 141 16.66 -1.32 -16.62
CA PRO A 141 17.80 -1.16 -15.70
C PRO A 141 18.87 -0.17 -16.19
N GLU A 142 19.11 -0.13 -17.50
CA GLU A 142 20.17 0.69 -18.11
C GLU A 142 19.85 2.19 -18.06
N VAL A 143 18.54 2.55 -18.04
CA VAL A 143 18.07 3.94 -18.09
C VAL A 143 17.36 4.37 -16.81
N ALA A 144 17.27 3.50 -15.82
CA ALA A 144 16.65 3.84 -14.54
C ALA A 144 17.40 5.00 -13.85
N PRO A 145 16.69 6.09 -13.46
CA PRO A 145 17.36 7.27 -12.90
C PRO A 145 18.00 7.01 -11.53
N SER A 146 17.53 6.01 -10.82
CA SER A 146 18.04 5.54 -9.53
C SER A 146 17.65 4.08 -9.30
N THR A 147 17.80 3.60 -8.07
CA THR A 147 17.29 2.31 -7.60
C THR A 147 16.29 2.51 -6.45
N LEU A 148 15.75 3.71 -6.31
CA LEU A 148 14.77 4.05 -5.28
C LEU A 148 13.35 3.83 -5.84
N ALA A 149 12.76 2.70 -5.48
CA ALA A 149 11.47 2.25 -5.98
C ALA A 149 10.32 2.76 -5.12
N VAL A 150 9.28 3.26 -5.74
CA VAL A 150 8.01 3.57 -5.08
C VAL A 150 7.26 2.27 -4.83
N VAL A 151 6.78 2.11 -3.62
CA VAL A 151 6.05 0.92 -3.18
C VAL A 151 4.61 1.28 -2.80
N GLY A 152 3.78 0.31 -2.54
CA GLY A 152 2.32 0.41 -2.46
C GLY A 152 1.73 1.20 -1.30
N ARG A 153 2.38 2.27 -0.85
CA ARG A 153 1.87 3.19 0.17
C ARG A 153 2.12 4.64 -0.24
N TYR A 154 1.08 5.45 -0.20
CA TYR A 154 1.11 6.85 -0.58
C TYR A 154 0.28 7.67 0.41
N VAL A 155 0.68 8.88 0.70
CA VAL A 155 -0.16 9.93 1.30
C VAL A 155 -0.13 11.08 0.32
N LEU A 156 -1.27 11.42 -0.26
CA LEU A 156 -1.37 12.32 -1.41
C LEU A 156 -2.25 13.52 -1.10
N SER A 157 -1.92 14.66 -1.66
CA SER A 157 -2.82 15.80 -1.72
C SER A 157 -3.93 15.54 -2.76
N PRO A 158 -5.10 16.18 -2.60
CA PRO A 158 -6.21 16.02 -3.56
C PRO A 158 -5.88 16.55 -4.96
N LEU A 159 -4.85 17.39 -5.11
CA LEU A 159 -4.41 17.93 -6.40
C LEU A 159 -4.07 16.82 -7.41
N VAL A 160 -3.64 15.65 -6.94
CA VAL A 160 -3.37 14.50 -7.80
C VAL A 160 -4.59 14.09 -8.64
N PHE A 161 -5.82 14.31 -8.15
CA PHE A 161 -7.03 13.98 -8.90
C PHE A 161 -7.18 14.85 -10.14
N GLU A 162 -6.77 16.11 -10.08
CA GLU A 162 -6.82 17.02 -11.24
C GLU A 162 -5.85 16.57 -12.32
N HIS A 163 -4.63 16.18 -11.91
CA HIS A 163 -3.65 15.64 -12.84
C HIS A 163 -4.14 14.33 -13.46
N LEU A 164 -4.62 13.38 -12.65
CA LEU A 164 -5.13 12.11 -13.18
C LEU A 164 -6.30 12.26 -14.14
N ALA A 165 -7.20 13.22 -13.90
CA ALA A 165 -8.33 13.50 -14.78
C ALA A 165 -7.90 14.04 -16.16
N ASN A 166 -6.72 14.65 -16.26
CA ASN A 166 -6.20 15.27 -17.49
C ASN A 166 -5.10 14.42 -18.17
N ILE A 167 -4.79 13.23 -17.66
CA ILE A 167 -3.86 12.29 -18.29
C ILE A 167 -4.57 11.52 -19.40
N ARG A 168 -3.94 11.48 -20.57
CA ARG A 168 -4.36 10.57 -21.64
C ARG A 168 -3.81 9.16 -21.34
N PRO A 169 -4.61 8.10 -21.60
CA PRO A 169 -4.12 6.74 -21.46
C PRO A 169 -2.79 6.55 -22.20
N GLY A 170 -1.80 6.02 -21.50
CA GLY A 170 -0.47 5.73 -22.04
C GLY A 170 -0.37 4.37 -22.72
N ALA A 171 0.81 3.78 -22.68
CA ALA A 171 1.06 2.44 -23.21
C ALA A 171 0.12 1.41 -22.54
N GLY A 172 -0.54 0.59 -23.35
CA GLY A 172 -1.53 -0.37 -22.86
C GLY A 172 -2.93 0.19 -22.58
N GLY A 173 -3.18 1.50 -22.84
CA GLY A 173 -4.47 2.15 -22.57
C GLY A 173 -4.73 2.46 -21.10
N GLU A 174 -3.69 2.41 -20.26
CA GLU A 174 -3.79 2.64 -18.82
C GLU A 174 -3.46 4.08 -18.43
N ILE A 175 -4.13 4.56 -17.40
CA ILE A 175 -3.80 5.79 -16.66
C ILE A 175 -2.96 5.36 -15.46
N GLN A 176 -1.65 5.58 -15.54
CA GLN A 176 -0.72 5.22 -14.48
C GLN A 176 -0.77 6.27 -13.36
N LEU A 177 -0.71 5.82 -12.11
CA LEU A 177 -0.58 6.75 -10.98
C LEU A 177 0.73 7.54 -11.06
N THR A 178 1.79 6.91 -11.55
CA THR A 178 3.11 7.50 -11.75
C THR A 178 3.07 8.72 -12.69
N ASP A 179 2.23 8.69 -13.73
CA ASP A 179 2.07 9.85 -14.63
C ASP A 179 1.40 11.03 -13.92
N GLY A 180 0.42 10.73 -13.04
CA GLY A 180 -0.20 11.75 -12.17
C GLY A 180 0.79 12.36 -11.20
N LEU A 181 1.62 11.52 -10.59
CA LEU A 181 2.68 11.96 -9.68
C LEU A 181 3.76 12.77 -10.39
N ALA A 182 4.11 12.42 -11.62
CA ALA A 182 5.08 13.19 -12.41
C ALA A 182 4.62 14.62 -12.65
N ARG A 183 3.32 14.84 -12.86
CA ARG A 183 2.74 16.20 -12.97
C ARG A 183 2.63 16.89 -11.61
N LEU A 184 2.23 16.14 -10.57
CA LEU A 184 2.12 16.68 -9.22
C LEU A 184 3.44 17.28 -8.72
N ILE A 185 4.58 16.66 -9.06
CA ILE A 185 5.93 17.14 -8.72
C ILE A 185 6.22 18.54 -9.33
N GLU A 186 5.58 18.90 -10.44
CA GLU A 186 5.74 20.21 -11.09
C GLU A 186 5.02 21.32 -10.29
N ASP A 187 3.93 20.99 -9.60
CA ASP A 187 3.07 21.98 -8.93
C ASP A 187 3.29 22.05 -7.41
N GLU A 188 3.67 20.96 -6.77
CA GLU A 188 3.93 20.90 -5.32
C GLU A 188 5.12 20.01 -4.95
N PRO A 189 5.74 20.24 -3.77
CA PRO A 189 6.74 19.30 -3.27
C PRO A 189 6.14 17.91 -3.03
N VAL A 190 6.81 16.87 -3.53
CA VAL A 190 6.53 15.48 -3.25
C VAL A 190 7.74 14.86 -2.58
N LEU A 191 7.52 14.12 -1.51
CA LEU A 191 8.59 13.52 -0.70
C LEU A 191 8.64 12.01 -0.91
N ALA A 192 9.84 11.50 -1.12
CA ALA A 192 10.15 10.06 -1.08
C ALA A 192 10.65 9.71 0.31
N TYR A 193 9.91 8.88 1.05
CA TYR A 193 10.21 8.52 2.42
C TYR A 193 10.65 7.05 2.53
N ARG A 194 11.88 6.83 3.05
CA ARG A 194 12.42 5.50 3.38
C ARG A 194 11.90 5.08 4.74
N PHE A 195 10.82 4.32 4.75
CA PHE A 195 10.15 3.85 5.96
C PHE A 195 10.99 2.87 6.78
N GLU A 196 10.68 2.74 8.06
CA GLU A 196 11.18 1.69 8.94
C GLU A 196 10.19 0.55 9.03
N GLY A 197 10.67 -0.66 8.71
CA GLY A 197 9.84 -1.85 8.69
C GLY A 197 10.18 -2.77 7.54
N SER A 198 9.36 -3.81 7.40
CA SER A 198 9.49 -4.80 6.33
C SER A 198 8.33 -4.68 5.35
N ARG A 199 8.62 -4.87 4.07
CA ARG A 199 7.64 -4.97 3.00
C ARG A 199 7.73 -6.32 2.34
N TYR A 200 6.58 -6.92 2.07
CA TYR A 200 6.44 -8.15 1.29
C TYR A 200 5.52 -7.86 0.10
N ASP A 201 6.04 -8.07 -1.11
CA ASP A 201 5.27 -7.99 -2.36
C ASP A 201 4.47 -9.28 -2.56
N CYS A 202 3.28 -9.33 -1.98
CA CYS A 202 2.38 -10.47 -2.11
C CYS A 202 1.74 -10.61 -3.51
N GLY A 203 1.98 -9.66 -4.41
CA GLY A 203 1.66 -9.78 -5.84
C GLY A 203 2.58 -10.79 -6.55
N SER A 204 3.77 -11.04 -6.02
CA SER A 204 4.68 -12.07 -6.48
C SER A 204 4.53 -13.37 -5.67
N LYS A 205 4.75 -14.53 -6.31
CA LYS A 205 4.67 -15.84 -5.63
C LYS A 205 5.70 -15.95 -4.50
N ILE A 206 6.91 -15.46 -4.73
CA ILE A 206 7.98 -15.53 -3.73
C ILE A 206 7.72 -14.57 -2.57
N GLY A 207 7.29 -13.35 -2.82
CA GLY A 207 6.95 -12.40 -1.76
C GLY A 207 5.78 -12.87 -0.90
N TYR A 208 4.75 -13.48 -1.50
CA TYR A 208 3.65 -14.11 -0.77
C TYR A 208 4.13 -15.24 0.16
N LEU A 209 5.04 -16.10 -0.33
CA LEU A 209 5.61 -17.19 0.47
C LEU A 209 6.49 -16.64 1.61
N GLN A 210 7.31 -15.62 1.33
CA GLN A 210 8.13 -14.96 2.35
C GLN A 210 7.24 -14.35 3.44
N ALA A 211 6.20 -13.59 3.06
CA ALA A 211 5.24 -13.03 4.01
C ALA A 211 4.59 -14.12 4.86
N THR A 212 4.17 -15.24 4.24
CA THR A 212 3.53 -16.35 4.93
C THR A 212 4.45 -16.96 5.98
N VAL A 213 5.72 -17.23 5.65
CA VAL A 213 6.70 -17.79 6.57
C VAL A 213 6.98 -16.85 7.73
N GLU A 214 7.29 -15.60 7.43
CA GLU A 214 7.64 -14.59 8.44
C GLU A 214 6.49 -14.32 9.43
N LEU A 215 5.26 -14.23 8.92
CA LEU A 215 4.09 -14.01 9.77
C LEU A 215 3.73 -15.26 10.57
N ALA A 216 3.85 -16.47 9.99
CA ALA A 216 3.58 -17.70 10.70
C ALA A 216 4.55 -17.91 11.88
N LEU A 217 5.84 -17.55 11.72
CA LEU A 217 6.85 -17.61 12.80
C LEU A 217 6.58 -16.62 13.94
N ARG A 218 5.71 -15.65 13.76
CA ARG A 218 5.33 -14.65 14.79
C ARG A 218 3.90 -14.82 15.29
N HIS A 219 3.12 -15.71 14.67
CA HIS A 219 1.71 -15.89 15.01
C HIS A 219 1.59 -16.66 16.33
N PRO A 220 0.87 -16.14 17.35
CA PRO A 220 0.84 -16.72 18.70
C PRO A 220 0.37 -18.17 18.77
N GLU A 221 -0.53 -18.57 17.86
CA GLU A 221 -1.09 -19.93 17.88
C GLU A 221 -0.25 -20.96 17.12
N VAL A 222 0.56 -20.56 16.14
CA VAL A 222 1.21 -21.52 15.23
C VAL A 222 2.74 -21.42 15.23
N ALA A 223 3.34 -20.35 15.77
CA ALA A 223 4.77 -20.06 15.68
C ALA A 223 5.65 -21.24 16.14
N THR A 224 5.34 -21.82 17.29
CA THR A 224 6.12 -22.92 17.87
C THR A 224 6.10 -24.16 17.00
N ASP A 225 4.92 -24.60 16.58
CA ASP A 225 4.77 -25.80 15.79
C ASP A 225 5.34 -25.61 14.37
N PHE A 226 5.17 -24.42 13.81
CA PHE A 226 5.71 -24.07 12.50
C PHE A 226 7.25 -24.01 12.51
N ALA A 227 7.86 -23.40 13.52
CA ALA A 227 9.32 -23.41 13.70
C ALA A 227 9.87 -24.83 13.82
N ALA A 228 9.21 -25.71 14.60
CA ALA A 228 9.58 -27.11 14.72
C ALA A 228 9.44 -27.88 13.39
N PHE A 229 8.42 -27.55 12.59
CA PHE A 229 8.24 -28.12 11.25
C PHE A 229 9.38 -27.71 10.30
N LEU A 230 9.76 -26.43 10.27
CA LEU A 230 10.87 -25.93 9.43
C LEU A 230 12.20 -26.57 9.84
N SER A 231 12.51 -26.64 11.15
CA SER A 231 13.72 -27.26 11.66
C SER A 231 13.86 -28.75 11.25
N ARG A 232 12.75 -29.51 11.24
CA ARG A 232 12.75 -30.90 10.75
C ARG A 232 13.06 -31.03 9.27
N ARG A 233 12.90 -29.95 8.50
CA ARG A 233 13.20 -29.86 7.06
C ARG A 233 14.60 -29.34 6.76
N GLY A 234 15.38 -28.96 7.80
CA GLY A 234 16.69 -28.35 7.65
C GLY A 234 16.64 -26.89 7.18
N LEU A 235 15.56 -26.20 7.47
CA LEU A 235 15.31 -24.80 7.13
C LEU A 235 15.35 -23.91 8.37
#